data_8b2bff6c6819116d8e314804cb3b8cb4
#
_entry.id   8b2bff6c6819116d8e314804cb3b8cb4
#
_cell.length_a   1.000
_cell.length_b   1.000
_cell.length_c   1.000
_cell.angle_alpha   90.00
_cell.angle_beta   90.00
_cell.angle_gamma   90.00
#
_symmetry.space_group_name_H-M   'P 1'
#
loop_
_entity.id
_entity.type
_entity.pdbx_description
1 polymer ?
#
loop_
_entity_poly.entity_id
_entity_poly.type
_entity_poly.pdbx_seq_one_letter_code
_entity_poly.pdbx_strand_id
1 'polypeptide(L)'
;MASKKYSLLTGALCLLASFGFSQTTGTTGTTGTGYDVADSSVVPSRRMPQHTEFMNGTYNFPAKPRNMWEVGIKGGMFTVSGDVPARVTPGFGAHIRKALGYVFSMRLEYMYGIGKGLHFLRAGNFGKNTAWTSTGYRANVVDAFGNRTGGELVFYNYKTTVHDLSLEGLVTLNNIRFHKAKTGISIYGLGGVGGMIYDTRVNALNGSTKYNFSSVPQGTWKTRKDIRDRLKDMMDDSYETPAETQGERRPKLFGRTFKPVGHIGGGIAFKLSNRFNLAIEDRFTITKDDLIDGQRWQEQAFGDAVLTRDYDAYNFASIGLNINLGARSVEPLWWLNPLDYAYQEIRKPRLMILPKPVLPDADGDGVTDQFDQEQTPAGCPVDTHGVSRDTDGDGVPDCRDKELVTPTFCQPVDADGVGKCPCPDSACFEGFTRNNCAATLGALPSVTFQGNSVRLSNDARTLLASVASRLRNNPECRVVVVGYCQSNKSEQQRSWDRVNAVINHLVEREGISQDRFIFLFGQEGGDCNTVDLRAAAPGEEGPTTVPAPHPNLRRQ
;
A
#
# COMPACT_ATOMS: atom_id res chain seq x y z
N MET A 1 -9.04 9.80 38.44
CA MET A 1 -7.99 8.89 37.90
C MET A 1 -8.39 8.11 36.64
N ALA A 2 -9.42 8.52 35.92
CA ALA A 2 -9.89 7.83 34.70
C ALA A 2 -9.17 8.30 33.40
N SER A 3 -8.43 9.41 33.43
CA SER A 3 -7.87 10.00 32.19
C SER A 3 -6.60 9.33 31.64
N LYS A 4 -5.82 8.63 32.49
CA LYS A 4 -4.56 8.01 32.06
C LYS A 4 -4.73 6.70 31.23
N LYS A 5 -5.86 6.00 31.40
CA LYS A 5 -6.10 4.75 30.63
C LYS A 5 -6.59 5.00 29.20
N TYR A 6 -7.28 6.12 28.97
CA TYR A 6 -7.74 6.51 27.64
C TYR A 6 -6.64 7.19 26.81
N SER A 7 -5.69 7.87 27.47
CA SER A 7 -4.54 8.48 26.76
C SER A 7 -3.56 7.43 26.20
N LEU A 8 -3.45 6.25 26.82
CA LEU A 8 -2.63 5.15 26.28
C LEU A 8 -3.28 4.50 25.05
N LEU A 9 -4.62 4.35 25.06
CA LEU A 9 -5.37 3.82 23.92
C LEU A 9 -5.37 4.80 22.73
N THR A 10 -5.56 6.09 23.01
CA THR A 10 -5.48 7.16 21.98
C THR A 10 -4.07 7.33 21.45
N GLY A 11 -3.05 7.23 22.31
CA GLY A 11 -1.65 7.26 21.90
C GLY A 11 -1.25 6.06 21.02
N ALA A 12 -1.75 4.86 21.34
CA ALA A 12 -1.55 3.67 20.51
C ALA A 12 -2.28 3.77 19.17
N LEU A 13 -3.49 4.33 19.14
CA LEU A 13 -4.24 4.58 17.89
C LEU A 13 -3.58 5.64 17.02
N CYS A 14 -3.04 6.72 17.62
CA CYS A 14 -2.29 7.76 16.90
C CYS A 14 -0.94 7.26 16.38
N LEU A 15 -0.24 6.38 17.11
CA LEU A 15 0.98 5.71 16.64
C LEU A 15 0.67 4.75 15.47
N LEU A 16 -0.44 4.03 15.50
CA LEU A 16 -0.87 3.18 14.39
C LEU A 16 -1.26 3.99 13.14
N ALA A 17 -1.84 5.18 13.32
CA ALA A 17 -2.16 6.08 12.22
C ALA A 17 -0.90 6.69 11.56
N SER A 18 0.15 6.97 12.34
CA SER A 18 1.40 7.52 11.81
C SER A 18 2.25 6.51 11.03
N PHE A 19 2.12 5.20 11.30
CA PHE A 19 2.75 4.14 10.50
C PHE A 19 2.04 3.87 9.17
N GLY A 20 0.79 4.30 9.00
CA GLY A 20 0.00 4.07 7.78
C GLY A 20 0.35 4.98 6.60
N PHE A 21 1.17 6.00 6.77
CA PHE A 21 1.48 6.99 5.74
C PHE A 21 2.94 6.98 5.23
N SER A 22 3.77 6.06 5.67
CA SER A 22 5.09 5.87 5.06
C SER A 22 4.93 5.09 3.75
N GLN A 23 4.52 5.79 2.70
CA GLN A 23 4.74 5.32 1.34
C GLN A 23 6.24 5.48 1.06
N THR A 24 6.98 4.43 1.21
CA THR A 24 8.32 4.32 0.61
C THR A 24 8.16 4.49 -0.90
N THR A 25 8.54 5.65 -1.40
CA THR A 25 8.93 5.86 -2.80
C THR A 25 10.20 5.05 -3.03
N GLY A 26 10.06 3.79 -3.34
CA GLY A 26 11.11 2.87 -3.74
C GLY A 26 10.93 2.50 -5.20
N THR A 27 11.77 3.07 -6.03
CA THR A 27 12.32 2.56 -7.30
C THR A 27 11.38 1.78 -8.24
N THR A 28 11.13 2.41 -9.39
CA THR A 28 10.94 1.80 -10.73
C THR A 28 10.54 0.33 -10.77
N GLY A 29 9.30 0.06 -11.10
CA GLY A 29 8.87 -1.26 -11.55
C GLY A 29 7.53 -1.66 -10.97
N THR A 30 6.53 -1.67 -11.83
CA THR A 30 5.23 -2.31 -11.63
C THR A 30 4.39 -1.79 -10.45
N THR A 31 3.70 -0.70 -10.67
CA THR A 31 2.51 -0.31 -9.91
C THR A 31 1.37 -1.28 -10.28
N GLY A 32 1.33 -2.42 -9.64
CA GLY A 32 0.31 -3.44 -9.85
C GLY A 32 0.54 -4.57 -8.87
N THR A 33 -0.13 -5.64 -8.98
CA THR A 33 -0.10 -6.89 -8.21
C THR A 33 1.24 -7.21 -7.55
N GLY A 34 1.21 -7.79 -6.37
CA GLY A 34 2.40 -8.23 -5.64
C GLY A 34 3.21 -9.34 -6.33
N TYR A 35 2.93 -9.73 -7.59
CA TYR A 35 3.73 -10.68 -8.37
C TYR A 35 3.62 -10.42 -9.87
N ASP A 36 4.67 -10.79 -10.61
CA ASP A 36 4.64 -10.78 -12.07
C ASP A 36 3.90 -12.04 -12.56
N VAL A 37 2.86 -11.83 -13.39
CA VAL A 37 2.06 -12.92 -13.96
C VAL A 37 2.90 -13.79 -14.90
N ALA A 38 3.94 -13.23 -15.52
CA ALA A 38 4.87 -13.96 -16.39
C ALA A 38 5.89 -14.81 -15.61
N ASP A 39 6.07 -14.58 -14.29
CA ASP A 39 7.02 -15.35 -13.48
C ASP A 39 6.52 -16.75 -13.19
N SER A 40 7.00 -17.72 -13.95
CA SER A 40 6.69 -19.14 -13.76
C SER A 40 7.15 -19.70 -12.42
N SER A 41 8.12 -19.06 -11.75
CA SER A 41 8.68 -19.55 -10.48
C SER A 41 7.68 -19.51 -9.33
N VAL A 42 6.68 -18.64 -9.40
CA VAL A 42 5.61 -18.52 -8.41
C VAL A 42 4.44 -19.46 -8.65
N VAL A 43 4.41 -20.11 -9.82
CA VAL A 43 3.34 -21.03 -10.22
C VAL A 43 3.65 -22.45 -9.74
N PRO A 44 2.71 -23.18 -9.11
CA PRO A 44 2.92 -24.57 -8.75
C PRO A 44 3.02 -25.45 -9.99
N SER A 45 3.87 -26.49 -9.97
CA SER A 45 4.10 -27.40 -11.10
C SER A 45 2.81 -27.97 -11.68
N ARG A 46 1.83 -28.28 -10.84
CA ARG A 46 0.49 -28.76 -11.26
C ARG A 46 -0.26 -27.78 -12.17
N ARG A 47 0.07 -26.49 -12.13
CA ARG A 47 -0.60 -25.43 -12.91
C ARG A 47 0.27 -24.86 -14.03
N MET A 48 1.43 -25.44 -14.25
CA MET A 48 2.32 -25.03 -15.34
C MET A 48 1.67 -25.15 -16.72
N PRO A 49 0.89 -26.20 -17.03
CA PRO A 49 0.17 -26.26 -18.33
C PRO A 49 -0.71 -25.02 -18.54
N GLN A 50 -1.57 -24.68 -17.57
CA GLN A 50 -2.42 -23.47 -17.64
C GLN A 50 -1.59 -22.19 -17.80
N HIS A 51 -0.43 -22.11 -17.13
CA HIS A 51 0.46 -20.94 -17.25
C HIS A 51 1.02 -20.84 -18.69
N THR A 52 1.46 -21.95 -19.26
CA THR A 52 1.98 -22.00 -20.64
C THR A 52 0.89 -21.64 -21.65
N GLU A 53 -0.32 -22.19 -21.50
CA GLU A 53 -1.47 -21.85 -22.32
C GLU A 53 -1.84 -20.37 -22.24
N PHE A 54 -1.79 -19.79 -21.04
CA PHE A 54 -2.02 -18.36 -20.83
C PHE A 54 -0.93 -17.50 -21.52
N MET A 55 0.33 -17.87 -21.40
CA MET A 55 1.44 -17.17 -22.07
C MET A 55 1.36 -17.26 -23.59
N ASN A 56 0.82 -18.35 -24.11
CA ASN A 56 0.60 -18.55 -25.54
C ASN A 56 -0.72 -17.91 -26.05
N GLY A 57 -1.50 -17.27 -25.16
CA GLY A 57 -2.77 -16.62 -25.52
C GLY A 57 -3.94 -17.60 -25.77
N THR A 58 -3.77 -18.90 -25.49
CA THR A 58 -4.80 -19.93 -25.68
C THR A 58 -5.72 -20.09 -24.46
N TYR A 59 -5.36 -19.54 -23.31
CA TYR A 59 -6.18 -19.55 -22.10
C TYR A 59 -6.38 -18.13 -21.55
N ASN A 60 -7.61 -17.79 -21.18
CA ASN A 60 -7.99 -16.43 -20.86
C ASN A 60 -7.55 -15.94 -19.46
N PHE A 61 -7.13 -16.83 -18.57
CA PHE A 61 -6.84 -16.49 -17.18
C PHE A 61 -5.46 -16.98 -16.76
N PRO A 62 -4.68 -16.16 -16.02
CA PRO A 62 -3.38 -16.58 -15.51
C PRO A 62 -3.54 -17.70 -14.48
N ALA A 63 -2.53 -18.56 -14.39
CA ALA A 63 -2.48 -19.59 -13.38
C ALA A 63 -2.39 -18.97 -11.98
N LYS A 64 -3.17 -19.51 -11.02
CA LYS A 64 -3.08 -19.06 -9.63
C LYS A 64 -1.68 -19.32 -9.08
N PRO A 65 -1.03 -18.34 -8.47
CA PRO A 65 0.27 -18.54 -7.84
C PRO A 65 0.18 -19.52 -6.67
N ARG A 66 1.33 -19.89 -6.11
CA ARG A 66 1.40 -20.79 -4.95
C ARG A 66 0.62 -20.21 -3.78
N ASN A 67 -0.19 -21.07 -3.14
CA ASN A 67 -0.90 -20.70 -1.93
C ASN A 67 0.11 -20.54 -0.79
N MET A 68 0.17 -19.36 -0.21
CA MET A 68 1.03 -19.07 0.95
C MET A 68 0.26 -19.33 2.24
N TRP A 69 1.03 -19.68 3.26
CA TRP A 69 0.56 -19.80 4.62
C TRP A 69 0.79 -18.49 5.36
N GLU A 70 -0.08 -18.22 6.32
CA GLU A 70 0.07 -17.14 7.29
C GLU A 70 0.09 -17.77 8.68
N VAL A 71 0.99 -17.31 9.53
CA VAL A 71 0.95 -17.57 10.97
C VAL A 71 0.77 -16.25 11.69
N GLY A 72 0.01 -16.26 12.79
CA GLY A 72 -0.24 -15.06 13.56
C GLY A 72 -0.35 -15.35 15.04
N ILE A 73 -0.02 -14.33 15.81
CA ILE A 73 -0.24 -14.25 17.23
C ILE A 73 -1.13 -13.05 17.53
N LYS A 74 -2.02 -13.19 18.48
CA LYS A 74 -2.94 -12.12 18.87
C LYS A 74 -3.13 -12.06 20.37
N GLY A 75 -3.39 -10.86 20.86
CA GLY A 75 -3.74 -10.59 22.24
C GLY A 75 -4.91 -9.61 22.29
N GLY A 76 -5.71 -9.70 23.33
CA GLY A 76 -6.88 -8.85 23.40
C GLY A 76 -7.69 -8.99 24.65
N MET A 77 -8.92 -8.57 24.56
CA MET A 77 -9.91 -8.55 25.63
C MET A 77 -10.80 -9.79 25.54
N PHE A 78 -10.83 -10.55 26.60
CA PHE A 78 -11.70 -11.71 26.74
C PHE A 78 -12.84 -11.40 27.72
N THR A 79 -14.07 -11.70 27.36
CA THR A 79 -15.25 -11.50 28.19
C THR A 79 -16.20 -12.69 28.04
N VAL A 80 -16.74 -13.17 29.16
CA VAL A 80 -17.80 -14.18 29.16
C VAL A 80 -19.15 -13.47 29.24
N SER A 81 -20.10 -13.92 28.47
CA SER A 81 -21.50 -13.47 28.51
C SER A 81 -22.34 -14.60 29.15
N GLY A 82 -22.80 -14.38 30.34
CA GLY A 82 -23.59 -15.28 31.15
C GLY A 82 -24.36 -14.51 32.22
N ASP A 83 -24.86 -15.20 33.23
CA ASP A 83 -25.69 -14.66 34.33
C ASP A 83 -24.89 -13.75 35.27
N VAL A 84 -23.62 -14.09 35.51
CA VAL A 84 -22.72 -13.30 36.36
C VAL A 84 -22.01 -12.23 35.57
N PRO A 85 -22.20 -10.95 35.91
CA PRO A 85 -21.61 -9.86 35.16
C PRO A 85 -20.09 -9.96 35.03
N ALA A 86 -19.63 -10.10 33.81
CA ALA A 86 -18.21 -10.27 33.47
C ALA A 86 -17.36 -9.05 33.72
N ARG A 87 -16.07 -9.28 33.90
CA ARG A 87 -14.99 -8.30 33.85
C ARG A 87 -14.18 -8.54 32.59
N VAL A 88 -13.72 -7.46 31.97
CA VAL A 88 -12.78 -7.56 30.85
C VAL A 88 -11.46 -8.10 31.37
N THR A 89 -10.97 -9.15 30.76
CA THR A 89 -9.74 -9.85 31.12
C THR A 89 -8.88 -10.10 29.88
N PRO A 90 -7.60 -10.42 30.02
CA PRO A 90 -6.76 -10.68 28.88
C PRO A 90 -7.03 -12.06 28.25
N GLY A 91 -6.92 -12.12 26.93
CA GLY A 91 -6.89 -13.35 26.16
C GLY A 91 -5.74 -13.32 25.15
N PHE A 92 -5.26 -14.50 24.78
CA PHE A 92 -4.18 -14.69 23.81
C PHE A 92 -4.56 -15.75 22.79
N GLY A 93 -4.08 -15.60 21.56
CA GLY A 93 -4.34 -16.57 20.50
C GLY A 93 -3.15 -16.71 19.56
N ALA A 94 -3.10 -17.86 18.90
CA ALA A 94 -2.17 -18.12 17.82
C ALA A 94 -2.89 -18.90 16.72
N HIS A 95 -2.56 -18.63 15.46
CA HIS A 95 -3.22 -19.29 14.36
C HIS A 95 -2.31 -19.58 13.20
N ILE A 96 -2.74 -20.54 12.38
CA ILE A 96 -2.18 -20.83 11.06
C ILE A 96 -3.32 -20.73 10.06
N ARG A 97 -3.15 -19.94 9.02
CA ARG A 97 -4.13 -19.69 7.96
C ARG A 97 -3.58 -20.07 6.60
N LYS A 98 -4.40 -20.66 5.76
CA LYS A 98 -4.08 -21.04 4.39
C LYS A 98 -5.11 -20.52 3.41
N ALA A 99 -4.64 -19.92 2.30
CA ALA A 99 -5.51 -19.53 1.21
C ALA A 99 -6.02 -20.75 0.44
N LEU A 100 -7.33 -20.86 0.25
CA LEU A 100 -7.96 -21.79 -0.70
C LEU A 100 -8.23 -21.11 -2.03
N GLY A 101 -8.47 -19.81 -1.99
CA GLY A 101 -8.72 -18.95 -3.13
C GLY A 101 -8.48 -17.48 -2.79
N TYR A 102 -8.89 -16.60 -3.68
CA TYR A 102 -8.78 -15.16 -3.48
C TYR A 102 -9.78 -14.63 -2.44
N VAL A 103 -10.92 -15.31 -2.28
CA VAL A 103 -12.00 -14.94 -1.36
C VAL A 103 -11.99 -15.81 -0.12
N PHE A 104 -11.79 -17.12 -0.27
CA PHE A 104 -11.88 -18.11 0.80
C PHE A 104 -10.52 -18.52 1.33
N SER A 105 -10.40 -18.63 2.66
CA SER A 105 -9.26 -19.19 3.36
C SER A 105 -9.71 -20.01 4.57
N MET A 106 -8.88 -20.93 5.03
CA MET A 106 -9.09 -21.71 6.25
C MET A 106 -8.04 -21.34 7.29
N ARG A 107 -8.46 -21.34 8.54
CA ARG A 107 -7.62 -21.03 9.70
C ARG A 107 -7.80 -22.08 10.78
N LEU A 108 -6.72 -22.61 11.30
CA LEU A 108 -6.68 -23.33 12.56
C LEU A 108 -6.22 -22.34 13.63
N GLU A 109 -7.01 -22.16 14.66
CA GLU A 109 -6.73 -21.20 15.72
C GLU A 109 -6.78 -21.87 17.09
N TYR A 110 -5.81 -21.53 17.93
CA TYR A 110 -5.81 -21.81 19.35
C TYR A 110 -5.96 -20.50 20.11
N MET A 111 -6.90 -20.48 21.09
CA MET A 111 -7.13 -19.33 21.97
C MET A 111 -7.06 -19.77 23.42
N TYR A 112 -6.44 -18.95 24.24
CA TYR A 112 -6.40 -19.04 25.69
C TYR A 112 -7.01 -17.77 26.29
N GLY A 113 -8.01 -17.93 27.16
CA GLY A 113 -8.67 -16.81 27.81
C GLY A 113 -8.90 -17.10 29.29
N ILE A 114 -8.81 -16.05 30.10
CA ILE A 114 -9.16 -16.07 31.51
C ILE A 114 -10.40 -15.19 31.69
N GLY A 115 -11.55 -15.76 31.99
CA GLY A 115 -12.77 -15.01 32.31
C GLY A 115 -12.86 -14.80 33.83
N LYS A 116 -13.30 -13.63 34.27
CA LYS A 116 -13.67 -13.33 35.65
C LYS A 116 -14.97 -12.56 35.67
N GLY A 117 -15.81 -12.86 36.65
CA GLY A 117 -17.04 -12.11 36.92
C GLY A 117 -17.28 -11.95 38.40
N LEU A 118 -18.09 -10.96 38.73
CA LEU A 118 -18.52 -10.68 40.09
C LEU A 118 -19.88 -9.97 40.08
N HIS A 119 -20.89 -10.62 40.64
CA HIS A 119 -22.20 -10.04 40.75
C HIS A 119 -22.26 -9.03 41.90
N PHE A 120 -23.04 -8.00 41.76
CA PHE A 120 -23.21 -6.94 42.77
C PHE A 120 -24.53 -7.10 43.57
N LEU A 121 -25.37 -8.04 43.16
CA LEU A 121 -26.59 -8.40 43.89
C LEU A 121 -26.32 -9.60 44.77
N ARG A 122 -26.96 -9.59 45.92
CA ARG A 122 -26.95 -10.73 46.88
C ARG A 122 -27.81 -11.86 46.34
N ALA A 123 -27.37 -13.07 46.52
CA ALA A 123 -28.09 -14.28 46.25
C ALA A 123 -28.31 -15.09 47.56
N GLY A 124 -29.49 -15.55 47.78
CA GLY A 124 -29.83 -16.38 48.94
C GLY A 124 -30.35 -17.77 48.57
N ASN A 125 -30.73 -17.97 47.32
CA ASN A 125 -31.31 -19.23 46.85
C ASN A 125 -30.31 -20.02 45.98
N PHE A 126 -29.15 -20.28 46.53
CA PHE A 126 -28.08 -21.03 45.85
C PHE A 126 -28.06 -22.52 46.21
N GLY A 127 -29.17 -23.06 46.77
CA GLY A 127 -29.22 -24.44 47.28
C GLY A 127 -28.88 -25.54 46.29
N LYS A 128 -29.06 -25.28 44.97
CA LYS A 128 -28.66 -26.20 43.90
C LYS A 128 -27.26 -25.94 43.36
N ASN A 129 -26.63 -24.85 43.75
CA ASN A 129 -25.25 -24.52 43.32
C ASN A 129 -24.25 -25.16 44.29
N THR A 130 -23.68 -26.28 43.86
CA THR A 130 -22.76 -27.09 44.66
C THR A 130 -21.46 -26.35 45.03
N ALA A 131 -21.03 -25.37 44.28
CA ALA A 131 -19.85 -24.58 44.62
C ALA A 131 -20.02 -23.79 45.93
N TRP A 132 -21.24 -23.41 46.27
CA TRP A 132 -21.55 -22.72 47.52
C TRP A 132 -21.97 -23.69 48.63
N THR A 133 -22.82 -24.67 48.31
CA THR A 133 -23.34 -25.61 49.34
C THR A 133 -22.27 -26.56 49.86
N SER A 134 -21.34 -27.02 49.02
CA SER A 134 -20.24 -27.90 49.42
C SER A 134 -19.22 -27.22 50.35
N THR A 135 -19.14 -25.90 50.33
CA THR A 135 -18.29 -25.10 51.21
C THR A 135 -18.94 -24.73 52.53
N GLY A 136 -20.17 -25.28 52.79
CA GLY A 136 -20.87 -25.16 54.05
C GLY A 136 -21.78 -23.93 54.16
N TYR A 137 -22.01 -23.19 53.06
CA TYR A 137 -23.04 -22.16 53.04
C TYR A 137 -24.44 -22.79 53.05
N ARG A 138 -25.35 -22.17 53.80
CA ARG A 138 -26.75 -22.60 53.89
C ARG A 138 -27.62 -21.68 53.05
N ALA A 139 -28.24 -22.21 52.01
CA ALA A 139 -29.23 -21.47 51.23
C ALA A 139 -30.48 -21.17 52.05
N ASN A 140 -31.22 -20.13 51.69
CA ASN A 140 -32.52 -19.84 52.27
C ASN A 140 -33.48 -21.02 52.06
N VAL A 141 -34.20 -21.36 53.09
CA VAL A 141 -35.34 -22.29 53.01
C VAL A 141 -36.61 -21.46 52.84
N VAL A 142 -37.42 -21.85 51.86
CA VAL A 142 -38.72 -21.21 51.63
C VAL A 142 -39.75 -21.96 52.49
N ASP A 143 -40.41 -21.23 53.35
CA ASP A 143 -41.50 -21.82 54.20
C ASP A 143 -42.77 -22.02 53.37
N ALA A 144 -43.78 -22.69 53.98
CA ALA A 144 -45.06 -22.96 53.34
C ALA A 144 -45.87 -21.70 52.98
N PHE A 145 -45.46 -20.56 53.48
CA PHE A 145 -46.07 -19.25 53.20
C PHE A 145 -45.24 -18.41 52.15
N GLY A 146 -44.16 -18.99 51.59
CA GLY A 146 -43.31 -18.33 50.63
C GLY A 146 -42.26 -17.40 51.25
N ASN A 147 -42.09 -17.37 52.57
CA ASN A 147 -41.07 -16.54 53.20
C ASN A 147 -39.71 -17.25 53.18
N ARG A 148 -38.70 -16.49 52.91
CA ARG A 148 -37.30 -16.94 52.94
C ARG A 148 -36.72 -16.80 54.33
N THR A 149 -36.36 -17.93 54.97
CA THR A 149 -35.85 -17.94 56.34
C THR A 149 -34.51 -18.69 56.44
N GLY A 150 -33.66 -18.23 57.32
CA GLY A 150 -32.56 -19.02 57.92
C GLY A 150 -31.30 -19.22 57.04
N GLY A 151 -31.20 -18.63 55.89
CA GLY A 151 -30.06 -18.80 55.00
C GLY A 151 -28.99 -17.70 55.09
N GLU A 152 -27.85 -17.99 54.53
CA GLU A 152 -26.76 -17.06 54.34
C GLU A 152 -26.90 -16.37 52.96
N LEU A 153 -26.27 -15.22 52.80
CA LEU A 153 -26.25 -14.50 51.56
C LEU A 153 -24.87 -14.65 50.92
N VAL A 154 -24.81 -14.84 49.60
CA VAL A 154 -23.61 -14.94 48.83
C VAL A 154 -23.61 -13.91 47.67
N PHE A 155 -22.46 -13.67 47.09
CA PHE A 155 -22.34 -12.92 45.85
C PHE A 155 -21.70 -13.83 44.81
N TYR A 156 -22.42 -14.11 43.72
CA TYR A 156 -21.91 -14.95 42.64
C TYR A 156 -20.67 -14.35 42.04
N ASN A 157 -19.65 -15.16 41.88
CA ASN A 157 -18.36 -14.79 41.29
C ASN A 157 -17.76 -16.01 40.60
N TYR A 158 -16.89 -15.78 39.63
CA TYR A 158 -16.18 -16.85 38.97
C TYR A 158 -14.83 -16.41 38.42
N LYS A 159 -13.98 -17.41 38.25
CA LYS A 159 -12.79 -17.37 37.39
C LYS A 159 -12.82 -18.63 36.54
N THR A 160 -12.93 -18.42 35.23
CA THR A 160 -12.87 -19.49 34.25
C THR A 160 -11.62 -19.41 33.41
N THR A 161 -10.98 -20.53 33.14
CA THR A 161 -9.85 -20.64 32.22
C THR A 161 -10.32 -21.43 31.02
N VAL A 162 -10.25 -20.84 29.85
CA VAL A 162 -10.70 -21.41 28.58
C VAL A 162 -9.53 -21.66 27.66
N HIS A 163 -9.45 -22.85 27.09
CA HIS A 163 -8.61 -23.21 25.99
C HIS A 163 -9.50 -23.65 24.84
N ASP A 164 -9.40 -23.04 23.70
CA ASP A 164 -10.24 -23.25 22.53
C ASP A 164 -9.36 -23.56 21.32
N LEU A 165 -9.66 -24.66 20.64
CA LEU A 165 -9.04 -25.02 19.37
C LEU A 165 -10.11 -25.10 18.30
N SER A 166 -10.02 -24.25 17.30
CA SER A 166 -11.04 -24.07 16.27
C SER A 166 -10.50 -24.20 14.86
N LEU A 167 -11.37 -24.72 13.99
CA LEU A 167 -11.18 -24.67 12.53
C LEU A 167 -12.20 -23.67 11.97
N GLU A 168 -11.71 -22.66 11.31
CA GLU A 168 -12.48 -21.52 10.85
C GLU A 168 -12.35 -21.31 9.34
N GLY A 169 -13.47 -21.00 8.68
CA GLY A 169 -13.53 -20.51 7.33
C GLY A 169 -13.59 -18.98 7.34
N LEU A 170 -12.75 -18.34 6.54
CA LEU A 170 -12.74 -16.89 6.39
C LEU A 170 -13.12 -16.49 4.98
N VAL A 171 -13.98 -15.48 4.87
CA VAL A 171 -14.44 -14.89 3.61
C VAL A 171 -13.92 -13.46 3.55
N THR A 172 -13.05 -13.16 2.60
CA THR A 172 -12.55 -11.82 2.37
C THR A 172 -13.58 -11.01 1.57
N LEU A 173 -14.30 -10.13 2.25
CA LEU A 173 -15.46 -9.42 1.73
C LEU A 173 -15.11 -8.45 0.60
N ASN A 174 -14.00 -7.76 0.73
CA ASN A 174 -13.55 -6.81 -0.28
C ASN A 174 -12.98 -7.45 -1.55
N ASN A 175 -12.79 -8.78 -1.57
CA ASN A 175 -12.38 -9.52 -2.76
C ASN A 175 -13.55 -10.16 -3.53
N ILE A 176 -14.78 -10.04 -3.04
CA ILE A 176 -15.95 -10.64 -3.71
C ILE A 176 -16.18 -10.02 -5.09
N ARG A 177 -15.96 -8.72 -5.24
CA ARG A 177 -16.16 -7.97 -6.49
C ARG A 177 -14.86 -7.50 -7.16
N PHE A 178 -13.71 -7.70 -6.57
CA PHE A 178 -12.39 -7.33 -7.08
C PHE A 178 -12.23 -5.86 -7.55
N HIS A 179 -12.97 -4.93 -6.97
CA HIS A 179 -12.96 -3.52 -7.37
C HIS A 179 -11.72 -2.72 -6.92
N LYS A 180 -10.82 -3.31 -6.14
CA LYS A 180 -9.70 -2.59 -5.56
C LYS A 180 -8.48 -2.60 -6.46
N ALA A 181 -8.01 -1.40 -6.81
CA ALA A 181 -6.71 -1.21 -7.43
C ALA A 181 -5.52 -1.39 -6.44
N LYS A 182 -5.76 -1.32 -5.11
CA LYS A 182 -4.72 -1.52 -4.08
C LYS A 182 -5.27 -2.36 -2.93
N THR A 183 -4.53 -3.39 -2.56
CA THR A 183 -4.89 -4.37 -1.52
C THR A 183 -4.22 -4.05 -0.17
N GLY A 184 -4.28 -2.80 0.30
CA GLY A 184 -3.69 -2.41 1.59
C GLY A 184 -4.51 -2.79 2.81
N ILE A 185 -5.83 -3.02 2.64
CA ILE A 185 -6.77 -3.36 3.71
C ILE A 185 -7.58 -4.57 3.28
N SER A 186 -7.72 -5.55 4.18
CA SER A 186 -8.56 -6.74 4.00
C SER A 186 -9.64 -6.76 5.06
N ILE A 187 -10.91 -6.76 4.66
CA ILE A 187 -12.06 -6.92 5.53
C ILE A 187 -12.58 -8.33 5.33
N TYR A 188 -12.77 -9.06 6.42
CA TYR A 188 -13.22 -10.44 6.35
C TYR A 188 -14.25 -10.77 7.42
N GLY A 189 -15.15 -11.69 7.07
CA GLY A 189 -16.00 -12.40 8.01
C GLY A 189 -15.42 -13.78 8.26
N LEU A 190 -15.67 -14.32 9.43
CA LEU A 190 -15.27 -15.67 9.80
C LEU A 190 -16.42 -16.44 10.42
N GLY A 191 -16.38 -17.75 10.23
CA GLY A 191 -17.26 -18.70 10.89
C GLY A 191 -16.55 -20.04 11.02
N GLY A 192 -16.81 -20.74 12.11
CA GLY A 192 -16.09 -21.98 12.35
C GLY A 192 -16.70 -22.82 13.46
N VAL A 193 -16.07 -23.96 13.66
CA VAL A 193 -16.41 -24.90 14.74
C VAL A 193 -15.14 -25.31 15.47
N GLY A 194 -15.28 -25.61 16.74
CA GLY A 194 -14.14 -25.98 17.56
C GLY A 194 -14.50 -26.83 18.76
N GLY A 195 -13.48 -27.09 19.53
CA GLY A 195 -13.64 -27.71 20.85
C GLY A 195 -12.95 -26.86 21.90
N MET A 196 -13.67 -26.55 22.96
CA MET A 196 -13.10 -25.89 24.12
C MET A 196 -12.95 -26.84 25.28
N ILE A 197 -11.92 -26.63 26.08
CA ILE A 197 -11.81 -27.15 27.42
C ILE A 197 -11.75 -25.99 28.40
N TYR A 198 -12.46 -26.11 29.50
CA TYR A 198 -12.48 -25.06 30.49
C TYR A 198 -12.51 -25.61 31.93
N ASP A 199 -12.09 -24.77 32.87
CA ASP A 199 -12.15 -24.99 34.32
C ASP A 199 -12.68 -23.71 34.96
N THR A 200 -13.86 -23.80 35.55
CA THR A 200 -14.51 -22.68 36.23
C THR A 200 -14.49 -22.91 37.74
N ARG A 201 -14.06 -21.89 38.45
CA ARG A 201 -13.94 -21.89 39.91
C ARG A 201 -14.60 -20.66 40.52
N VAL A 202 -15.11 -20.85 41.72
CA VAL A 202 -15.72 -19.83 42.53
C VAL A 202 -14.80 -19.50 43.71
N ASN A 203 -14.71 -18.25 44.06
CA ASN A 203 -14.06 -17.81 45.29
C ASN A 203 -15.13 -17.80 46.41
N ALA A 204 -15.27 -18.90 47.10
CA ALA A 204 -16.27 -19.12 48.17
C ALA A 204 -15.65 -19.05 49.56
N LEU A 205 -14.35 -19.24 49.71
CA LEU A 205 -13.67 -19.30 50.99
C LEU A 205 -12.48 -18.34 51.04
N ASN A 206 -12.16 -17.83 52.22
CA ASN A 206 -10.89 -17.22 52.54
C ASN A 206 -9.99 -18.29 53.17
N GLY A 207 -9.15 -18.93 52.35
CA GLY A 207 -8.46 -20.15 52.75
C GLY A 207 -9.42 -21.29 53.04
N SER A 208 -9.66 -21.61 54.30
CA SER A 208 -10.63 -22.63 54.74
C SER A 208 -11.88 -22.05 55.39
N THR A 209 -12.00 -20.74 55.49
CA THR A 209 -13.08 -20.07 56.25
C THR A 209 -14.06 -19.38 55.29
N LYS A 210 -15.36 -19.48 55.56
CA LYS A 210 -16.39 -18.79 54.78
C LYS A 210 -16.28 -17.28 54.91
N TYR A 211 -16.56 -16.58 53.83
CA TYR A 211 -16.75 -15.14 53.88
C TYR A 211 -18.02 -14.75 54.62
N ASN A 212 -17.99 -13.70 55.39
CA ASN A 212 -19.18 -13.11 56.01
C ASN A 212 -19.67 -11.93 55.14
N PHE A 213 -20.56 -12.20 54.22
CA PHE A 213 -21.13 -11.20 53.35
C PHE A 213 -22.24 -10.34 53.99
N SER A 214 -22.61 -10.56 55.25
CA SER A 214 -23.70 -9.83 55.91
C SER A 214 -23.40 -8.31 56.00
N SER A 215 -22.13 -7.94 56.09
CA SER A 215 -21.68 -6.55 56.16
C SER A 215 -21.78 -5.78 54.83
N VAL A 216 -21.94 -6.48 53.72
CA VAL A 216 -22.05 -5.86 52.40
C VAL A 216 -23.51 -5.55 52.12
N PRO A 217 -23.93 -4.30 51.85
CA PRO A 217 -25.32 -3.96 51.61
C PRO A 217 -25.87 -4.55 50.31
N GLN A 218 -27.20 -4.61 50.17
CA GLN A 218 -27.83 -4.96 48.92
C GLN A 218 -27.42 -3.98 47.81
N GLY A 219 -26.93 -4.51 46.71
CA GLY A 219 -26.52 -3.71 45.56
C GLY A 219 -27.69 -3.22 44.73
N THR A 220 -27.49 -2.13 44.06
CA THR A 220 -28.35 -1.61 42.99
C THR A 220 -27.48 -1.31 41.77
N TRP A 221 -28.12 -1.06 40.62
CA TRP A 221 -27.36 -0.65 39.44
C TRP A 221 -26.52 0.61 39.66
N LYS A 222 -27.00 1.53 40.47
CA LYS A 222 -26.27 2.77 40.81
C LYS A 222 -25.05 2.51 41.70
N THR A 223 -25.16 1.60 42.66
CA THR A 223 -24.12 1.28 43.65
C THR A 223 -23.24 0.08 43.25
N ARG A 224 -23.46 -0.49 42.05
CA ARG A 224 -22.76 -1.70 41.59
C ARG A 224 -21.23 -1.64 41.66
N LYS A 225 -20.65 -0.46 41.44
CA LYS A 225 -19.18 -0.24 41.51
C LYS A 225 -18.69 -0.34 42.95
N ASP A 226 -19.33 0.36 43.84
CA ASP A 226 -18.94 0.42 45.27
C ASP A 226 -19.10 -0.95 45.95
N ILE A 227 -20.17 -1.68 45.61
CA ILE A 227 -20.36 -3.07 46.10
C ILE A 227 -19.25 -3.99 45.59
N ARG A 228 -18.94 -3.93 44.31
CA ARG A 228 -17.85 -4.75 43.72
C ARG A 228 -16.48 -4.41 44.30
N ASP A 229 -16.21 -3.17 44.58
CA ASP A 229 -14.93 -2.75 45.16
C ASP A 229 -14.83 -3.24 46.63
N ARG A 230 -15.90 -3.13 47.42
CA ARG A 230 -15.98 -3.75 48.78
C ARG A 230 -15.79 -5.26 48.76
N LEU A 231 -16.42 -5.96 47.81
CA LEU A 231 -16.27 -7.41 47.68
C LEU A 231 -14.84 -7.81 47.28
N LYS A 232 -14.17 -7.07 46.42
CA LYS A 232 -12.76 -7.30 46.06
C LYS A 232 -11.81 -7.07 47.24
N ASP A 233 -12.09 -6.10 48.08
CA ASP A 233 -11.29 -5.84 49.26
C ASP A 233 -11.50 -6.93 50.36
N MET A 234 -12.66 -7.59 50.33
CA MET A 234 -13.00 -8.67 51.27
C MET A 234 -12.47 -10.04 50.80
N MET A 235 -12.48 -10.29 49.50
CA MET A 235 -12.19 -11.60 48.91
C MET A 235 -10.71 -11.71 48.53
N ASP A 236 -10.11 -12.88 48.75
CA ASP A 236 -8.66 -13.15 48.57
C ASP A 236 -8.23 -13.46 47.12
N ASP A 237 -9.19 -13.50 46.18
CA ASP A 237 -8.98 -13.82 44.75
C ASP A 237 -8.41 -15.23 44.47
N SER A 238 -8.56 -16.19 45.44
CA SER A 238 -7.99 -17.54 45.36
C SER A 238 -8.73 -18.47 44.39
N TYR A 239 -10.05 -18.34 44.29
CA TYR A 239 -10.91 -19.17 43.44
C TYR A 239 -10.69 -20.68 43.63
N GLU A 240 -10.78 -21.14 44.85
CA GLU A 240 -10.43 -22.50 45.26
C GLU A 240 -11.52 -23.53 44.97
N THR A 241 -12.79 -23.10 44.83
CA THR A 241 -13.93 -24.02 44.76
C THR A 241 -14.33 -24.32 43.31
N PRO A 242 -14.30 -25.58 42.84
CA PRO A 242 -14.78 -25.94 41.52
C PRO A 242 -16.26 -25.69 41.34
N ALA A 243 -16.66 -25.08 40.21
CA ALA A 243 -18.06 -24.82 39.87
C ALA A 243 -18.72 -25.92 39.02
N GLU A 244 -17.97 -26.90 38.55
CA GLU A 244 -18.37 -27.83 37.48
C GLU A 244 -19.34 -28.94 37.91
N THR A 245 -19.63 -29.10 39.19
CA THR A 245 -20.36 -30.27 39.74
C THR A 245 -21.85 -30.05 39.92
N GLN A 246 -22.49 -29.17 39.18
CA GLN A 246 -23.90 -28.83 39.37
C GLN A 246 -24.87 -29.81 38.69
N GLY A 247 -24.75 -31.09 39.02
CA GLY A 247 -25.79 -32.08 38.71
C GLY A 247 -25.72 -32.80 37.37
N GLU A 248 -24.75 -32.54 36.53
CA GLU A 248 -24.56 -33.24 35.24
C GLU A 248 -23.19 -33.88 35.10
N ARG A 249 -23.18 -35.11 34.54
CA ARG A 249 -21.93 -35.74 34.11
C ARG A 249 -21.44 -35.05 32.83
N ARG A 250 -20.27 -34.42 32.87
CA ARG A 250 -19.68 -33.71 31.76
C ARG A 250 -18.49 -34.45 31.18
N PRO A 251 -18.35 -34.53 29.86
CA PRO A 251 -17.15 -35.11 29.24
C PRO A 251 -15.94 -34.29 29.66
N LYS A 252 -14.87 -34.96 30.05
CA LYS A 252 -13.61 -34.32 30.42
C LYS A 252 -12.50 -34.67 29.43
N LEU A 253 -11.70 -33.70 29.08
CA LEU A 253 -10.49 -33.85 28.29
C LEU A 253 -9.35 -33.15 29.05
N PHE A 254 -8.23 -33.86 29.28
CA PHE A 254 -7.13 -33.38 30.13
C PHE A 254 -7.54 -32.90 31.52
N GLY A 255 -8.54 -33.57 32.12
CA GLY A 255 -9.05 -33.24 33.46
C GLY A 255 -10.02 -32.04 33.51
N ARG A 256 -10.27 -31.37 32.40
CA ARG A 256 -11.16 -30.20 32.27
C ARG A 256 -12.42 -30.53 31.49
N THR A 257 -13.46 -29.76 31.68
CA THR A 257 -14.73 -29.94 30.95
C THR A 257 -14.55 -29.63 29.48
N PHE A 258 -14.93 -30.58 28.62
CA PHE A 258 -14.89 -30.42 27.17
C PHE A 258 -16.27 -30.09 26.60
N LYS A 259 -16.35 -29.12 25.71
CA LYS A 259 -17.55 -28.74 24.94
C LYS A 259 -17.23 -28.41 23.50
N PRO A 260 -18.07 -28.87 22.55
CA PRO A 260 -18.02 -28.32 21.17
C PRO A 260 -18.53 -26.88 21.17
N VAL A 261 -17.96 -26.05 20.29
CA VAL A 261 -18.29 -24.63 20.19
C VAL A 261 -18.43 -24.21 18.74
N GLY A 262 -19.22 -23.17 18.51
CA GLY A 262 -19.35 -22.51 17.23
C GLY A 262 -18.81 -21.08 17.31
N HIS A 263 -18.17 -20.64 16.23
CA HIS A 263 -17.56 -19.32 16.16
C HIS A 263 -18.17 -18.49 15.03
N ILE A 264 -18.37 -17.21 15.28
CA ILE A 264 -18.73 -16.22 14.29
C ILE A 264 -18.00 -14.92 14.62
N GLY A 265 -17.58 -14.21 13.60
CA GLY A 265 -16.88 -12.96 13.82
C GLY A 265 -16.45 -12.27 12.53
N GLY A 266 -15.59 -11.30 12.70
CA GLY A 266 -15.02 -10.57 11.58
C GLY A 266 -13.84 -9.73 12.00
N GLY A 267 -13.11 -9.26 11.00
CA GLY A 267 -11.94 -8.47 11.27
C GLY A 267 -11.51 -7.61 10.08
N ILE A 268 -10.60 -6.72 10.39
CA ILE A 268 -9.93 -5.84 9.43
C ILE A 268 -8.44 -6.06 9.58
N ALA A 269 -7.78 -6.42 8.49
CA ALA A 269 -6.33 -6.56 8.44
C ALA A 269 -5.71 -5.44 7.61
N PHE A 270 -4.63 -4.87 8.12
CA PHE A 270 -3.85 -3.80 7.50
C PHE A 270 -2.51 -4.37 7.07
N LYS A 271 -2.20 -4.24 5.79
CA LYS A 271 -0.93 -4.67 5.23
C LYS A 271 0.18 -3.69 5.63
N LEU A 272 1.13 -4.15 6.42
CA LEU A 272 2.32 -3.39 6.80
C LEU A 272 3.45 -3.58 5.78
N SER A 273 3.60 -4.80 5.30
CA SER A 273 4.54 -5.18 4.24
C SER A 273 4.06 -6.44 3.52
N ASN A 274 4.80 -6.93 2.54
CA ASN A 274 4.48 -8.20 1.88
C ASN A 274 4.56 -9.41 2.84
N ARG A 275 5.26 -9.27 3.98
CA ARG A 275 5.43 -10.33 4.98
C ARG A 275 4.60 -10.12 6.24
N PHE A 276 4.29 -8.88 6.61
CA PHE A 276 3.64 -8.56 7.87
C PHE A 276 2.31 -7.86 7.63
N ASN A 277 1.30 -8.25 8.39
CA ASN A 277 0.04 -7.53 8.48
C ASN A 277 -0.45 -7.48 9.94
N LEU A 278 -1.19 -6.43 10.25
CA LEU A 278 -1.83 -6.22 11.55
C LEU A 278 -3.33 -6.46 11.38
N ALA A 279 -3.92 -7.31 12.21
CA ALA A 279 -5.36 -7.58 12.19
C ALA A 279 -6.02 -7.11 13.49
N ILE A 280 -7.18 -6.50 13.35
CA ILE A 280 -8.12 -6.23 14.45
C ILE A 280 -9.31 -7.13 14.21
N GLU A 281 -9.65 -7.97 15.17
CA GLU A 281 -10.67 -8.99 15.03
C GLU A 281 -11.55 -9.06 16.26
N ASP A 282 -12.84 -9.26 16.04
CA ASP A 282 -13.81 -9.58 17.07
C ASP A 282 -14.46 -10.93 16.76
N ARG A 283 -14.35 -11.86 17.72
CA ARG A 283 -14.85 -13.23 17.61
C ARG A 283 -15.80 -13.53 18.75
N PHE A 284 -17.01 -13.88 18.39
CA PHE A 284 -18.04 -14.35 19.32
C PHE A 284 -18.14 -15.88 19.25
N THR A 285 -18.10 -16.53 20.41
CA THR A 285 -18.17 -17.98 20.54
C THR A 285 -19.43 -18.38 21.25
N ILE A 286 -20.19 -19.22 20.59
CA ILE A 286 -21.43 -19.77 21.10
C ILE A 286 -21.14 -21.17 21.66
N THR A 287 -21.53 -21.39 22.92
CA THR A 287 -21.39 -22.69 23.57
C THR A 287 -22.75 -23.25 23.85
N LYS A 288 -22.85 -24.56 23.98
CA LYS A 288 -24.06 -25.21 24.49
C LYS A 288 -23.82 -25.62 25.95
N ASP A 289 -23.43 -24.63 26.74
CA ASP A 289 -23.12 -24.80 28.17
C ASP A 289 -23.54 -23.56 28.96
N ASP A 290 -23.94 -23.75 30.19
CA ASP A 290 -24.46 -22.74 31.11
C ASP A 290 -23.69 -22.81 32.44
N LEU A 291 -22.36 -22.93 32.35
CA LEU A 291 -21.51 -23.07 33.54
C LEU A 291 -20.13 -22.43 33.38
N ILE A 292 -19.90 -21.69 32.30
CA ILE A 292 -18.64 -20.99 32.08
C ILE A 292 -18.51 -19.83 33.06
N ASP A 293 -19.63 -19.22 33.44
CA ASP A 293 -19.70 -18.17 34.45
C ASP A 293 -19.90 -18.69 35.89
N GLY A 294 -19.91 -20.03 36.07
CA GLY A 294 -20.04 -20.66 37.38
C GLY A 294 -21.46 -20.72 37.94
N GLN A 295 -22.45 -20.29 37.19
CA GLN A 295 -23.85 -20.26 37.58
C GLN A 295 -24.71 -20.96 36.54
N ARG A 296 -25.63 -21.84 37.03
CA ARG A 296 -26.59 -22.58 36.21
C ARG A 296 -28.00 -22.37 36.64
N TRP A 297 -28.20 -21.86 37.86
CA TRP A 297 -29.48 -21.76 38.49
C TRP A 297 -29.79 -20.33 38.88
N GLN A 298 -30.85 -19.76 38.33
CA GLN A 298 -31.33 -18.44 38.71
C GLN A 298 -32.19 -18.47 39.99
N GLU A 299 -32.11 -17.41 40.76
CA GLU A 299 -33.06 -17.13 41.81
C GLU A 299 -34.37 -16.61 41.23
N GLN A 300 -35.50 -17.27 41.63
CA GLN A 300 -36.82 -16.77 41.34
C GLN A 300 -37.44 -16.08 42.54
N ALA A 301 -38.42 -15.20 42.29
CA ALA A 301 -39.13 -14.44 43.31
C ALA A 301 -39.87 -15.34 44.33
N PHE A 302 -40.20 -16.55 43.94
CA PHE A 302 -40.99 -17.51 44.74
C PHE A 302 -40.19 -18.69 45.33
N GLY A 303 -38.88 -18.60 45.34
CA GLY A 303 -38.09 -19.48 46.18
C GLY A 303 -37.43 -20.69 45.53
N ASP A 304 -37.88 -21.19 44.40
CA ASP A 304 -37.22 -22.31 43.72
C ASP A 304 -36.16 -21.86 42.72
N ALA A 305 -35.00 -22.48 42.79
CA ALA A 305 -33.97 -22.27 41.79
C ALA A 305 -34.38 -22.92 40.46
N VAL A 306 -34.37 -22.18 39.40
CA VAL A 306 -34.72 -22.60 38.03
C VAL A 306 -33.50 -22.60 37.18
N LEU A 307 -33.36 -23.56 36.26
CA LEU A 307 -32.33 -23.55 35.23
C LEU A 307 -32.47 -22.32 34.38
N THR A 308 -31.37 -21.65 34.14
CA THR A 308 -31.31 -20.60 33.14
C THR A 308 -31.54 -21.19 31.75
N ARG A 309 -32.21 -20.45 30.86
CA ARG A 309 -32.46 -20.89 29.48
C ARG A 309 -31.33 -20.51 28.52
N ASP A 310 -30.54 -19.56 28.94
CA ASP A 310 -29.55 -18.93 28.09
C ASP A 310 -28.19 -19.61 28.29
N TYR A 311 -27.63 -20.13 27.20
CA TYR A 311 -26.28 -20.70 27.25
C TYR A 311 -25.25 -19.60 27.34
N ASP A 312 -24.19 -19.86 28.07
CA ASP A 312 -23.02 -18.96 28.11
C ASP A 312 -22.37 -18.84 26.76
N ALA A 313 -21.88 -17.64 26.49
CA ALA A 313 -21.07 -17.33 25.35
C ALA A 313 -19.82 -16.57 25.76
N TYR A 314 -18.86 -16.42 24.89
CA TYR A 314 -17.73 -15.52 25.16
C TYR A 314 -17.30 -14.78 23.92
N ASN A 315 -16.75 -13.61 24.16
CA ASN A 315 -16.23 -12.73 23.13
C ASN A 315 -14.72 -12.53 23.30
N PHE A 316 -14.01 -12.50 22.19
CA PHE A 316 -12.59 -12.22 22.13
C PHE A 316 -12.30 -11.14 21.10
N ALA A 317 -12.19 -9.90 21.57
CA ALA A 317 -11.78 -8.76 20.77
C ALA A 317 -10.26 -8.62 20.82
N SER A 318 -9.57 -8.75 19.70
CA SER A 318 -8.13 -8.94 19.65
C SER A 318 -7.44 -8.09 18.59
N ILE A 319 -6.15 -7.83 18.82
CA ILE A 319 -5.20 -7.27 17.86
C ILE A 319 -4.11 -8.32 17.65
N GLY A 320 -3.82 -8.64 16.40
CA GLY A 320 -2.86 -9.67 16.03
C GLY A 320 -1.84 -9.21 15.02
N LEU A 321 -0.62 -9.69 15.15
CA LEU A 321 0.44 -9.56 14.17
C LEU A 321 0.56 -10.88 13.41
N ASN A 322 0.46 -10.80 12.09
CA ASN A 322 0.49 -11.94 11.20
C ASN A 322 1.69 -11.88 10.28
N ILE A 323 2.28 -13.05 10.00
CA ILE A 323 3.46 -13.23 9.18
C ILE A 323 3.10 -14.16 8.02
N ASN A 324 3.27 -13.69 6.80
CA ASN A 324 3.12 -14.49 5.60
C ASN A 324 4.37 -15.38 5.41
N LEU A 325 4.17 -16.69 5.34
CA LEU A 325 5.24 -17.67 5.17
C LEU A 325 5.44 -17.98 3.68
N GLY A 326 6.68 -18.02 3.22
CA GLY A 326 7.04 -18.39 1.85
C GLY A 326 8.40 -17.82 1.44
N ALA A 327 9.23 -18.63 0.80
CA ALA A 327 10.61 -18.28 0.45
C ALA A 327 10.71 -17.28 -0.71
N ARG A 328 9.71 -17.22 -1.59
CA ARG A 328 9.66 -16.29 -2.72
C ARG A 328 8.35 -15.53 -2.63
N SER A 329 8.42 -14.39 -2.09
CA SER A 329 7.44 -13.41 -1.61
C SER A 329 6.21 -13.14 -2.49
N VAL A 330 5.45 -14.16 -2.80
CA VAL A 330 4.08 -13.96 -3.24
C VAL A 330 3.20 -13.91 -2.01
N GLU A 331 2.45 -12.85 -1.88
CA GLU A 331 1.49 -12.69 -0.80
C GLU A 331 0.41 -13.77 -0.86
N PRO A 332 -0.23 -14.12 0.26
CA PRO A 332 -1.42 -14.96 0.25
C PRO A 332 -2.49 -14.43 -0.71
N LEU A 333 -3.23 -15.33 -1.33
CA LEU A 333 -4.18 -14.99 -2.40
C LEU A 333 -5.24 -13.95 -2.00
N TRP A 334 -5.61 -13.84 -0.72
CA TRP A 334 -6.57 -12.83 -0.27
C TRP A 334 -6.04 -11.39 -0.27
N TRP A 335 -4.72 -11.21 -0.44
CA TRP A 335 -4.10 -9.90 -0.67
C TRP A 335 -3.97 -9.55 -2.15
N LEU A 336 -4.21 -10.50 -3.05
CA LEU A 336 -4.06 -10.33 -4.49
C LEU A 336 -5.40 -10.06 -5.15
N ASN A 337 -5.39 -9.21 -6.16
CA ASN A 337 -6.53 -9.02 -7.05
C ASN A 337 -6.29 -9.81 -8.36
N PRO A 338 -7.07 -10.85 -8.67
CA PRO A 338 -6.86 -11.65 -9.87
C PRO A 338 -7.12 -10.88 -11.18
N LEU A 339 -7.74 -9.70 -11.12
CA LEU A 339 -8.01 -8.88 -12.31
C LEU A 339 -6.94 -7.81 -12.56
N ASP A 340 -5.96 -7.64 -11.67
CA ASP A 340 -4.93 -6.61 -11.81
C ASP A 340 -4.12 -6.77 -13.10
N TYR A 341 -3.87 -8.02 -13.55
CA TYR A 341 -3.19 -8.27 -14.82
C TYR A 341 -3.95 -7.68 -16.01
N ALA A 342 -5.27 -7.83 -16.04
CA ALA A 342 -6.10 -7.32 -17.13
C ALA A 342 -6.11 -5.79 -17.15
N TYR A 343 -6.21 -5.15 -15.98
CA TYR A 343 -6.13 -3.70 -15.88
C TYR A 343 -4.75 -3.15 -16.25
N GLN A 344 -3.68 -3.89 -15.96
CA GLN A 344 -2.32 -3.49 -16.35
C GLN A 344 -2.11 -3.62 -17.86
N GLU A 345 -2.60 -4.70 -18.48
CA GLU A 345 -2.56 -4.87 -19.94
C GLU A 345 -3.36 -3.79 -20.67
N ILE A 346 -4.52 -3.37 -20.13
CA ILE A 346 -5.30 -2.27 -20.69
C ILE A 346 -4.55 -0.92 -20.56
N ARG A 347 -3.85 -0.70 -19.44
CA ARG A 347 -3.12 0.55 -19.19
C ARG A 347 -1.76 0.63 -19.87
N LYS A 348 -1.07 -0.49 -20.00
CA LYS A 348 0.26 -0.62 -20.60
C LYS A 348 0.32 -1.94 -21.35
N PRO A 349 -0.23 -2.00 -22.55
CA PRO A 349 -0.27 -3.24 -23.30
C PRO A 349 1.16 -3.68 -23.65
N ARG A 350 1.71 -4.62 -22.86
CA ARG A 350 3.02 -5.23 -23.11
C ARG A 350 2.93 -6.35 -24.15
N LEU A 351 1.80 -7.01 -24.20
CA LEU A 351 1.54 -8.14 -25.10
C LEU A 351 0.74 -7.71 -26.35
N MET A 352 0.17 -6.51 -26.39
CA MET A 352 -0.26 -5.90 -27.62
C MET A 352 0.99 -5.43 -28.40
N ILE A 353 1.71 -6.35 -28.93
CA ILE A 353 2.60 -6.07 -30.04
C ILE A 353 1.67 -5.85 -31.22
N LEU A 354 1.25 -4.59 -31.42
CA LEU A 354 0.77 -4.23 -32.73
C LEU A 354 1.94 -4.57 -33.66
N PRO A 355 1.73 -5.45 -34.65
CA PRO A 355 2.75 -5.67 -35.66
C PRO A 355 3.11 -4.28 -36.16
N LYS A 356 4.38 -3.91 -36.08
CA LYS A 356 4.85 -2.69 -36.74
C LYS A 356 4.41 -2.85 -38.19
N PRO A 357 3.59 -1.94 -38.74
CA PRO A 357 3.29 -2.02 -40.15
C PRO A 357 4.64 -1.97 -40.86
N VAL A 358 5.06 -3.07 -41.42
CA VAL A 358 6.21 -3.12 -42.34
C VAL A 358 5.64 -2.57 -43.62
N LEU A 359 5.78 -1.28 -43.79
CA LEU A 359 5.49 -0.64 -45.07
C LEU A 359 6.61 -1.06 -46.02
N PRO A 360 6.29 -1.52 -47.25
CA PRO A 360 7.29 -1.89 -48.20
C PRO A 360 8.15 -0.64 -48.55
N ASP A 361 9.44 -0.84 -48.59
CA ASP A 361 10.49 0.11 -48.95
C ASP A 361 11.45 -0.70 -49.82
N ALA A 362 11.31 -0.54 -51.14
CA ALA A 362 11.88 -1.46 -52.13
C ALA A 362 13.38 -1.20 -52.35
N ASP A 363 13.85 0.01 -52.16
CA ASP A 363 15.25 0.42 -52.35
C ASP A 363 16.01 0.65 -51.04
N GLY A 364 15.27 0.71 -49.89
CA GLY A 364 15.86 0.78 -48.55
C GLY A 364 16.40 2.17 -48.19
N ASP A 365 15.86 3.22 -48.76
CA ASP A 365 16.25 4.60 -48.52
C ASP A 365 15.60 5.21 -47.26
N GLY A 366 14.59 4.51 -46.67
CA GLY A 366 13.87 4.92 -45.47
C GLY A 366 12.54 5.61 -45.78
N VAL A 367 12.16 5.80 -47.03
CA VAL A 367 10.85 6.27 -47.51
C VAL A 367 10.08 5.06 -48.06
N THR A 368 8.83 4.93 -47.70
CA THR A 368 8.02 3.78 -48.14
C THR A 368 7.58 3.95 -49.59
N ASP A 369 7.48 2.85 -50.35
CA ASP A 369 7.09 2.82 -51.79
C ASP A 369 5.84 3.67 -52.11
N GLN A 370 4.98 3.90 -51.15
CA GLN A 370 3.75 4.68 -51.33
C GLN A 370 4.03 6.19 -51.46
N PHE A 371 5.11 6.68 -50.85
CA PHE A 371 5.50 8.10 -50.84
C PHE A 371 6.79 8.35 -51.59
N ASP A 372 7.45 7.30 -52.01
CA ASP A 372 8.71 7.35 -52.75
C ASP A 372 8.47 7.72 -54.21
N GLN A 373 9.17 8.76 -54.70
CA GLN A 373 9.10 9.26 -56.05
C GLN A 373 10.33 8.91 -56.88
N GLU A 374 11.44 8.50 -56.25
CA GLU A 374 12.69 8.13 -56.90
C GLU A 374 13.29 6.90 -56.23
N GLN A 375 13.74 5.93 -57.02
CA GLN A 375 14.46 4.78 -56.46
C GLN A 375 15.90 5.18 -56.13
N THR A 376 16.14 5.49 -54.87
CA THR A 376 17.42 5.96 -54.37
C THR A 376 18.17 4.88 -53.61
N PRO A 377 19.44 4.56 -53.92
CA PRO A 377 20.17 3.51 -53.22
C PRO A 377 20.23 3.73 -51.71
N ALA A 378 20.10 2.67 -50.94
CA ALA A 378 20.18 2.72 -49.48
C ALA A 378 21.43 3.45 -48.97
N GLY A 379 21.25 4.44 -48.09
CA GLY A 379 22.31 5.24 -47.50
C GLY A 379 22.55 6.58 -48.20
N CYS A 380 21.88 6.88 -49.32
CA CYS A 380 21.84 8.22 -49.88
C CYS A 380 20.90 9.12 -49.06
N PRO A 381 21.25 10.37 -48.76
CA PRO A 381 20.34 11.30 -48.12
C PRO A 381 19.21 11.66 -49.09
N VAL A 382 17.95 11.43 -48.65
CA VAL A 382 16.74 11.73 -49.42
C VAL A 382 15.89 12.77 -48.70
N ASP A 383 14.94 13.34 -49.43
CA ASP A 383 13.89 14.17 -48.86
C ASP A 383 12.72 13.30 -48.33
N THR A 384 11.61 13.93 -47.93
CA THR A 384 10.41 13.24 -47.42
C THR A 384 9.65 12.43 -48.50
N HIS A 385 10.07 12.51 -49.75
CA HIS A 385 9.46 11.85 -50.89
C HIS A 385 10.42 10.85 -51.58
N GLY A 386 11.52 10.48 -50.93
CA GLY A 386 12.51 9.55 -51.48
C GLY A 386 13.41 10.16 -52.57
N VAL A 387 13.27 11.46 -52.87
CA VAL A 387 14.08 12.10 -53.87
C VAL A 387 15.48 12.41 -53.32
N SER A 388 16.51 12.01 -54.06
CA SER A 388 17.90 12.22 -53.65
C SER A 388 18.21 13.73 -53.47
N ARG A 389 18.83 14.05 -52.33
CA ARG A 389 19.21 15.45 -52.01
C ARG A 389 20.38 15.88 -52.85
N ASP A 390 20.27 17.11 -53.39
CA ASP A 390 21.31 17.86 -54.03
C ASP A 390 21.44 19.18 -53.24
N THR A 391 22.49 19.29 -52.41
CA THR A 391 22.60 20.36 -51.41
C THR A 391 22.94 21.71 -52.03
N ASP A 392 23.65 21.75 -53.13
CA ASP A 392 24.07 22.98 -53.78
C ASP A 392 23.41 23.24 -55.15
N GLY A 393 22.61 22.27 -55.63
CA GLY A 393 21.83 22.40 -56.85
C GLY A 393 22.65 22.33 -58.12
N ASP A 394 23.79 21.64 -58.11
CA ASP A 394 24.67 21.47 -59.24
C ASP A 394 24.28 20.34 -60.22
N GLY A 395 23.28 19.53 -59.79
CA GLY A 395 22.74 18.43 -60.60
C GLY A 395 23.35 17.07 -60.27
N VAL A 396 24.25 16.99 -59.28
CA VAL A 396 24.80 15.71 -58.76
C VAL A 396 24.28 15.45 -57.35
N PRO A 397 23.61 14.32 -57.08
CA PRO A 397 23.10 14.01 -55.75
C PRO A 397 24.22 13.90 -54.71
N ASP A 398 23.94 14.36 -53.45
CA ASP A 398 24.87 14.39 -52.33
C ASP A 398 25.62 13.05 -52.10
N CYS A 399 25.01 11.92 -52.42
CA CYS A 399 25.62 10.58 -52.24
C CYS A 399 26.66 10.24 -53.32
N ARG A 400 26.68 10.95 -54.44
CA ARG A 400 27.67 10.80 -55.52
C ARG A 400 28.60 12.00 -55.62
N ASP A 401 28.21 13.10 -54.95
CA ASP A 401 28.91 14.33 -54.97
C ASP A 401 30.14 14.29 -54.06
N LYS A 402 31.30 14.54 -54.64
CA LYS A 402 32.58 14.63 -53.92
C LYS A 402 32.83 16.04 -53.38
N GLU A 403 32.10 17.05 -53.85
CA GLU A 403 32.19 18.44 -53.41
C GLU A 403 30.80 18.98 -53.09
N LEU A 404 30.25 18.56 -51.93
CA LEU A 404 28.89 18.84 -51.46
C LEU A 404 28.42 20.30 -51.51
N VAL A 405 29.31 21.23 -51.76
CA VAL A 405 29.00 22.64 -51.94
C VAL A 405 29.96 23.21 -52.96
N THR A 406 29.63 23.17 -54.25
CA THR A 406 30.37 23.75 -55.34
C THR A 406 29.99 25.21 -55.54
N PRO A 407 30.93 26.14 -55.42
CA PRO A 407 30.63 27.54 -55.68
C PRO A 407 30.09 27.76 -57.11
N THR A 408 29.04 28.57 -57.23
CA THR A 408 28.34 28.80 -58.51
C THR A 408 29.23 29.30 -59.64
N PHE A 409 30.36 29.93 -59.32
CA PHE A 409 31.36 30.37 -60.32
C PHE A 409 32.33 29.26 -60.78
N CYS A 410 32.24 28.09 -60.12
CA CYS A 410 32.98 26.87 -60.47
C CYS A 410 32.18 25.93 -61.35
N GLN A 411 30.94 26.24 -61.66
CA GLN A 411 30.10 25.47 -62.56
C GLN A 411 30.44 25.70 -64.05
N PRO A 412 30.23 24.70 -64.91
CA PRO A 412 29.62 23.42 -64.69
C PRO A 412 30.55 22.42 -63.99
N VAL A 413 29.96 21.51 -63.19
CA VAL A 413 30.63 20.43 -62.46
C VAL A 413 30.91 19.22 -63.36
N ASP A 414 31.77 18.31 -62.93
CA ASP A 414 31.99 17.03 -63.58
C ASP A 414 30.94 15.97 -63.08
N ALA A 415 31.09 14.73 -63.52
CA ALA A 415 30.17 13.66 -63.19
C ALA A 415 30.18 13.24 -61.66
N ASP A 416 31.16 13.72 -60.93
CA ASP A 416 31.38 13.49 -59.48
C ASP A 416 31.07 14.76 -58.65
N GLY A 417 30.45 15.82 -59.25
CA GLY A 417 30.07 17.05 -58.57
C GLY A 417 31.20 18.02 -58.29
N VAL A 418 32.39 17.75 -58.84
CA VAL A 418 33.56 18.61 -58.61
C VAL A 418 33.61 19.75 -59.64
N GLY A 419 33.57 21.00 -59.15
CA GLY A 419 33.56 22.19 -59.94
C GLY A 419 34.97 22.60 -60.42
N LYS A 420 35.07 23.10 -61.67
CA LYS A 420 36.27 23.68 -62.18
C LYS A 420 36.30 25.21 -61.97
N CYS A 421 36.90 25.63 -60.86
CA CYS A 421 36.96 27.04 -60.54
C CYS A 421 37.95 27.82 -61.50
N PRO A 422 37.54 28.91 -62.12
CA PRO A 422 38.36 29.67 -63.03
C PRO A 422 39.30 30.64 -62.30
N CYS A 423 39.75 30.34 -61.07
CA CYS A 423 40.61 31.26 -60.32
C CYS A 423 42.07 30.84 -60.27
N PRO A 424 42.98 31.66 -60.75
CA PRO A 424 44.41 31.50 -60.55
C PRO A 424 45.02 32.41 -59.46
N ASP A 425 44.26 33.21 -58.72
CA ASP A 425 44.80 34.16 -57.75
C ASP A 425 44.44 33.92 -56.27
N SER A 426 45.43 34.22 -55.40
CA SER A 426 45.37 34.15 -53.94
C SER A 426 44.24 34.96 -53.28
N ALA A 427 43.59 35.88 -54.00
CA ALA A 427 42.48 36.68 -53.57
C ALA A 427 41.17 35.87 -53.35
N CYS A 428 41.08 34.66 -53.92
CA CYS A 428 39.93 33.75 -53.67
C CYS A 428 39.92 33.12 -52.27
N PHE A 429 41.02 33.09 -51.53
CA PHE A 429 41.14 32.46 -50.23
C PHE A 429 40.86 33.40 -49.06
N GLU A 430 40.80 34.71 -49.22
CA GLU A 430 40.56 35.64 -48.11
C GLU A 430 39.10 35.72 -47.62
N GLY A 431 38.18 35.12 -48.37
CA GLY A 431 36.73 35.07 -47.94
C GLY A 431 36.35 33.97 -47.02
N PHE A 432 37.19 32.96 -46.82
CA PHE A 432 36.79 31.71 -46.10
C PHE A 432 37.23 31.61 -44.65
N THR A 433 37.90 32.61 -44.08
CA THR A 433 38.32 32.62 -42.67
C THR A 433 37.49 33.55 -41.80
N ARG A 434 36.15 33.47 -41.83
CA ARG A 434 35.31 34.01 -40.78
C ARG A 434 34.67 32.84 -40.05
N ASN A 435 35.05 32.66 -38.78
CA ASN A 435 34.55 31.67 -37.83
C ASN A 435 33.03 31.57 -37.91
N ASN A 436 32.51 30.59 -38.63
CA ASN A 436 31.09 30.32 -38.67
C ASN A 436 30.70 29.43 -37.48
N CYS A 437 30.41 30.06 -36.34
CA CYS A 437 30.01 29.36 -35.09
C CYS A 437 28.77 28.51 -35.24
N ALA A 438 27.89 28.83 -36.20
CA ALA A 438 26.71 28.01 -36.46
C ALA A 438 27.08 26.63 -37.03
N ALA A 439 28.04 26.60 -37.98
CA ALA A 439 28.55 25.33 -38.51
C ALA A 439 29.36 24.53 -37.47
N THR A 440 30.14 25.25 -36.66
CA THR A 440 31.03 24.62 -35.67
C THR A 440 30.29 24.06 -34.43
N LEU A 441 29.29 24.78 -33.91
CA LEU A 441 28.48 24.33 -32.77
C LEU A 441 27.37 23.39 -33.20
N GLY A 442 26.93 23.42 -34.45
CA GLY A 442 25.79 22.70 -34.97
C GLY A 442 24.47 23.13 -34.32
N ALA A 443 23.42 22.37 -34.54
CA ALA A 443 22.15 22.61 -33.86
C ALA A 443 22.29 22.41 -32.35
N LEU A 444 21.86 23.42 -31.58
CA LEU A 444 21.80 23.35 -30.12
C LEU A 444 20.40 22.96 -29.66
N PRO A 445 20.29 22.21 -28.60
CA PRO A 445 18.99 21.72 -28.13
C PRO A 445 18.14 22.83 -27.49
N SER A 446 16.81 22.68 -27.56
CA SER A 446 15.85 23.49 -26.82
C SER A 446 15.59 22.90 -25.44
N VAL A 447 15.40 23.76 -24.43
CA VAL A 447 15.11 23.37 -23.05
C VAL A 447 13.65 23.60 -22.75
N THR A 448 12.92 22.54 -22.42
CA THR A 448 11.48 22.61 -22.09
C THR A 448 11.25 22.62 -20.58
N PHE A 449 10.34 23.49 -20.13
CA PHE A 449 9.90 23.61 -18.74
C PHE A 449 8.48 23.09 -18.58
N GLN A 450 8.17 22.48 -17.43
CA GLN A 450 6.83 21.96 -17.17
C GLN A 450 5.91 23.04 -16.59
N GLY A 451 4.82 23.32 -17.27
CA GLY A 451 3.78 24.26 -16.83
C GLY A 451 4.36 25.62 -16.41
N ASN A 452 4.08 26.05 -15.20
CA ASN A 452 4.56 27.35 -14.68
C ASN A 452 5.93 27.27 -13.98
N SER A 453 6.63 26.15 -14.07
CA SER A 453 7.94 25.96 -13.42
C SER A 453 9.04 26.77 -14.13
N VAL A 454 10.00 27.21 -13.32
CA VAL A 454 11.26 27.80 -13.75
C VAL A 454 12.47 26.92 -13.39
N ARG A 455 12.22 25.73 -12.83
CA ARG A 455 13.27 24.78 -12.42
C ARG A 455 13.65 23.88 -13.59
N LEU A 456 14.94 23.72 -13.80
CA LEU A 456 15.50 22.79 -14.78
C LEU A 456 15.28 21.34 -14.34
N SER A 457 14.71 20.53 -15.24
CA SER A 457 14.61 19.08 -15.07
C SER A 457 16.00 18.41 -15.15
N ASN A 458 16.10 17.14 -14.75
CA ASN A 458 17.36 16.40 -14.91
C ASN A 458 17.74 16.23 -16.39
N ASP A 459 16.76 16.01 -17.25
CA ASP A 459 16.98 15.90 -18.71
C ASP A 459 17.50 17.23 -19.30
N ALA A 460 16.89 18.36 -18.87
CA ALA A 460 17.35 19.69 -19.26
C ALA A 460 18.81 19.93 -18.82
N ARG A 461 19.22 19.51 -17.65
CA ARG A 461 20.61 19.64 -17.18
C ARG A 461 21.56 18.79 -18.00
N THR A 462 21.19 17.58 -18.37
CA THR A 462 21.98 16.71 -19.24
C THR A 462 22.17 17.33 -20.63
N LEU A 463 21.10 17.90 -21.19
CA LEU A 463 21.18 18.63 -22.46
C LEU A 463 22.13 19.84 -22.37
N LEU A 464 22.02 20.63 -21.30
CA LEU A 464 22.89 21.80 -21.08
C LEU A 464 24.34 21.40 -20.85
N ALA A 465 24.62 20.26 -20.22
CA ALA A 465 26.00 19.74 -20.11
C ALA A 465 26.60 19.42 -21.48
N SER A 466 25.79 18.92 -22.44
CA SER A 466 26.25 18.69 -23.81
C SER A 466 26.56 20.01 -24.55
N VAL A 467 25.74 21.04 -24.35
CA VAL A 467 25.98 22.39 -24.86
C VAL A 467 27.27 22.97 -24.29
N ALA A 468 27.49 22.84 -22.99
CA ALA A 468 28.69 23.31 -22.34
C ALA A 468 29.96 22.62 -22.85
N SER A 469 29.88 21.30 -23.12
CA SER A 469 31.01 20.58 -23.75
C SER A 469 31.36 21.15 -25.12
N ARG A 470 30.36 21.42 -25.97
CA ARG A 470 30.59 22.04 -27.30
C ARG A 470 31.18 23.44 -27.17
N LEU A 471 30.70 24.25 -26.22
CA LEU A 471 31.22 25.59 -25.96
C LEU A 471 32.67 25.57 -25.45
N ARG A 472 33.03 24.60 -24.57
CA ARG A 472 34.42 24.46 -24.09
C ARG A 472 35.39 24.15 -25.24
N ASN A 473 34.94 23.33 -26.19
CA ASN A 473 35.77 23.00 -27.38
C ASN A 473 35.87 24.12 -28.39
N ASN A 474 35.01 25.13 -28.35
CA ASN A 474 34.96 26.24 -29.31
C ASN A 474 34.91 27.58 -28.54
N PRO A 475 36.03 28.05 -27.98
CA PRO A 475 36.08 29.21 -27.09
C PRO A 475 35.65 30.53 -27.75
N GLU A 476 35.76 30.66 -29.05
CA GLU A 476 35.42 31.86 -29.80
C GLU A 476 33.91 32.03 -30.05
N CYS A 477 33.12 30.95 -29.90
CA CYS A 477 31.71 30.98 -30.26
C CYS A 477 30.81 31.48 -29.11
N ARG A 478 29.83 32.31 -29.44
CA ARG A 478 28.79 32.82 -28.54
C ARG A 478 27.46 32.14 -28.82
N VAL A 479 26.60 32.09 -27.82
CA VAL A 479 25.28 31.46 -27.89
C VAL A 479 24.19 32.45 -27.49
N VAL A 480 23.15 32.53 -28.30
CA VAL A 480 21.93 33.28 -27.97
C VAL A 480 20.97 32.36 -27.25
N VAL A 481 20.49 32.76 -26.08
CA VAL A 481 19.51 32.04 -25.28
C VAL A 481 18.18 32.79 -25.34
N VAL A 482 17.18 32.18 -25.94
CA VAL A 482 15.92 32.83 -26.32
C VAL A 482 14.76 32.26 -25.55
N GLY A 483 14.03 33.09 -24.84
CA GLY A 483 12.77 32.75 -24.17
C GLY A 483 11.59 33.47 -24.83
N TYR A 484 10.46 32.79 -24.88
CA TYR A 484 9.28 33.26 -25.61
C TYR A 484 8.17 33.74 -24.67
N CYS A 485 7.16 34.37 -25.26
CA CYS A 485 5.94 34.92 -24.68
C CYS A 485 6.11 36.19 -23.85
N GLN A 486 5.29 37.17 -24.26
CA GLN A 486 5.22 38.50 -23.65
C GLN A 486 3.79 39.01 -23.49
N SER A 487 2.75 38.16 -23.63
CA SER A 487 1.36 38.58 -23.68
C SER A 487 0.90 39.32 -22.42
N ASN A 488 1.52 38.99 -21.26
CA ASN A 488 1.24 39.66 -20.01
C ASN A 488 2.52 39.73 -19.13
N LYS A 489 2.47 40.57 -18.08
CA LYS A 489 3.60 40.81 -17.16
C LYS A 489 4.12 39.52 -16.50
N SER A 490 3.24 38.58 -16.20
CA SER A 490 3.62 37.31 -15.56
C SER A 490 4.33 36.38 -16.53
N GLU A 491 3.93 36.33 -17.78
CA GLU A 491 4.60 35.55 -18.83
C GLU A 491 5.96 36.15 -19.19
N GLN A 492 6.03 37.46 -19.30
CA GLN A 492 7.26 38.16 -19.55
C GLN A 492 8.30 37.92 -18.44
N GLN A 493 7.89 37.99 -17.17
CA GLN A 493 8.77 37.66 -16.05
C GLN A 493 9.18 36.19 -16.06
N ARG A 494 8.28 35.29 -16.39
CA ARG A 494 8.57 33.84 -16.46
C ARG A 494 9.53 33.51 -17.60
N SER A 495 9.35 34.11 -18.75
CA SER A 495 10.30 34.01 -19.87
C SER A 495 11.69 34.43 -19.42
N TRP A 496 11.80 35.56 -18.75
CA TRP A 496 13.05 36.05 -18.18
C TRP A 496 13.64 35.06 -17.16
N ASP A 497 12.84 34.60 -16.21
CA ASP A 497 13.30 33.67 -15.16
C ASP A 497 13.83 32.35 -15.75
N ARG A 498 13.23 31.85 -16.82
CA ARG A 498 13.66 30.62 -17.51
C ARG A 498 14.96 30.80 -18.25
N VAL A 499 15.10 31.88 -19.02
CA VAL A 499 16.37 32.21 -19.69
C VAL A 499 17.50 32.39 -18.68
N ASN A 500 17.20 33.10 -17.57
CA ASN A 500 18.16 33.30 -16.49
C ASN A 500 18.55 31.98 -15.82
N ALA A 501 17.61 31.05 -15.64
CA ALA A 501 17.89 29.72 -15.05
C ALA A 501 18.81 28.88 -15.97
N VAL A 502 18.63 28.95 -17.29
CA VAL A 502 19.48 28.25 -18.25
C VAL A 502 20.90 28.83 -18.24
N ILE A 503 21.03 30.15 -18.35
CA ILE A 503 22.33 30.82 -18.35
C ILE A 503 23.07 30.63 -17.03
N ASN A 504 22.40 30.80 -15.88
CA ASN A 504 23.02 30.57 -14.58
C ASN A 504 23.48 29.11 -14.41
N HIS A 505 22.75 28.14 -14.94
CA HIS A 505 23.22 26.75 -14.92
C HIS A 505 24.49 26.54 -15.71
N LEU A 506 24.57 27.12 -16.92
CA LEU A 506 25.75 27.04 -17.79
C LEU A 506 26.95 27.77 -17.18
N VAL A 507 26.71 28.87 -16.48
CA VAL A 507 27.78 29.68 -15.84
C VAL A 507 28.22 29.03 -14.53
N GLU A 508 27.30 28.80 -13.60
CA GLU A 508 27.62 28.40 -12.23
C GLU A 508 27.96 26.90 -12.08
N ARG A 509 27.33 26.05 -12.89
CA ARG A 509 27.51 24.59 -12.82
C ARG A 509 28.46 24.05 -13.87
N GLU A 510 28.39 24.59 -15.08
CA GLU A 510 29.20 24.11 -16.19
C GLU A 510 30.47 24.97 -16.45
N GLY A 511 30.61 26.11 -15.76
CA GLY A 511 31.81 26.93 -15.78
C GLY A 511 32.04 27.69 -17.11
N ILE A 512 30.99 27.95 -17.87
CA ILE A 512 31.11 28.76 -19.13
C ILE A 512 31.03 30.25 -18.76
N SER A 513 31.89 31.07 -19.36
CA SER A 513 31.91 32.50 -19.08
C SER A 513 30.61 33.20 -19.50
N GLN A 514 30.13 34.15 -18.67
CA GLN A 514 28.88 34.89 -18.86
C GLN A 514 28.83 35.70 -20.17
N ASP A 515 29.95 36.25 -20.60
CA ASP A 515 30.10 37.06 -21.81
C ASP A 515 29.91 36.28 -23.12
N ARG A 516 29.82 34.95 -23.00
CA ARG A 516 29.55 34.07 -24.12
C ARG A 516 28.06 33.91 -24.44
N PHE A 517 27.18 34.45 -23.58
CA PHE A 517 25.75 34.35 -23.78
C PHE A 517 25.12 35.68 -24.14
N ILE A 518 24.17 35.65 -25.07
CA ILE A 518 23.28 36.76 -25.41
C ILE A 518 21.90 36.43 -24.81
N PHE A 519 21.42 37.30 -23.95
CA PHE A 519 20.18 37.10 -23.18
C PHE A 519 18.99 37.72 -23.91
N LEU A 520 18.09 36.89 -24.45
CA LEU A 520 16.84 37.33 -25.07
C LEU A 520 15.66 36.69 -24.37
N PHE A 521 14.65 37.48 -24.00
CA PHE A 521 13.41 36.99 -23.42
C PHE A 521 12.19 37.70 -24.01
N GLY A 522 11.00 37.11 -23.84
CA GLY A 522 9.75 37.71 -24.31
C GLY A 522 9.68 37.81 -25.84
N GLN A 523 10.31 36.92 -26.57
CA GLN A 523 10.27 36.93 -28.04
C GLN A 523 8.95 36.35 -28.55
N GLU A 524 8.52 36.73 -29.75
CA GLU A 524 7.35 36.21 -30.42
C GLU A 524 7.70 34.97 -31.26
N GLY A 525 6.70 34.11 -31.54
CA GLY A 525 6.81 33.02 -32.50
C GLY A 525 7.27 31.69 -31.95
N GLY A 526 7.52 31.54 -30.63
CA GLY A 526 7.91 30.29 -30.00
C GLY A 526 6.99 29.80 -28.89
N ASP A 527 7.22 28.58 -28.38
CA ASP A 527 6.48 28.03 -27.29
C ASP A 527 6.89 28.67 -25.96
N CYS A 528 5.89 29.13 -25.20
CA CYS A 528 6.08 29.76 -23.90
C CYS A 528 6.83 28.89 -22.87
N ASN A 529 6.79 27.59 -23.03
CA ASN A 529 7.43 26.65 -22.11
C ASN A 529 8.83 26.23 -22.53
N THR A 530 9.35 26.81 -23.60
CA THR A 530 10.63 26.45 -24.18
C THR A 530 11.62 27.61 -24.14
N VAL A 531 12.89 27.31 -23.92
CA VAL A 531 14.03 28.21 -24.07
C VAL A 531 14.96 27.62 -25.14
N ASP A 532 15.14 28.33 -26.23
CA ASP A 532 15.98 27.90 -27.33
C ASP A 532 17.41 28.39 -27.18
N LEU A 533 18.36 27.55 -27.59
CA LEU A 533 19.75 27.90 -27.68
C LEU A 533 20.16 27.83 -29.15
N ARG A 534 20.82 28.88 -29.66
CA ARG A 534 21.42 28.89 -31.00
C ARG A 534 22.77 29.57 -31.00
N ALA A 535 23.62 29.19 -31.91
CA ALA A 535 24.86 29.91 -32.13
C ALA A 535 24.57 31.37 -32.53
N ALA A 536 25.36 32.29 -32.04
CA ALA A 536 25.27 33.68 -32.47
C ALA A 536 25.77 33.82 -33.92
N ALA A 537 25.07 34.62 -34.71
CA ALA A 537 25.49 34.93 -36.06
C ALA A 537 26.79 35.78 -36.05
N PRO A 538 27.58 35.77 -37.13
CA PRO A 538 28.78 36.60 -37.23
C PRO A 538 28.45 38.07 -37.00
N GLY A 539 29.03 38.68 -35.96
CA GLY A 539 28.78 40.09 -35.59
C GLY A 539 27.49 40.33 -34.79
N GLU A 540 26.78 39.27 -34.40
CA GLU A 540 25.59 39.40 -33.51
C GLU A 540 26.02 39.78 -32.09
N GLU A 541 25.60 40.97 -31.67
CA GLU A 541 25.83 41.48 -30.33
C GLU A 541 24.52 41.62 -29.57
N GLY A 542 24.58 41.47 -28.26
CA GLY A 542 23.42 41.60 -27.39
C GLY A 542 23.82 41.61 -25.92
N PRO A 543 22.88 41.94 -25.03
CA PRO A 543 23.17 42.00 -23.59
C PRO A 543 23.49 40.62 -23.05
N THR A 544 24.52 40.53 -22.22
CA THR A 544 24.90 39.30 -21.51
C THR A 544 24.11 39.14 -20.22
N THR A 545 23.57 40.21 -19.70
CA THR A 545 22.71 40.26 -18.51
C THR A 545 21.61 41.30 -18.75
N VAL A 546 20.40 40.97 -18.33
CA VAL A 546 19.23 41.85 -18.41
C VAL A 546 18.56 41.88 -17.06
N PRO A 547 18.22 43.06 -16.49
CA PRO A 547 17.46 43.12 -15.23
C PRO A 547 16.08 42.53 -15.40
N ALA A 548 15.55 41.92 -14.32
CA ALA A 548 14.22 41.31 -14.33
C ALA A 548 13.15 42.38 -14.65
N PRO A 549 12.25 42.14 -15.62
CA PRO A 549 11.26 43.14 -16.02
C PRO A 549 10.21 43.41 -14.94
N HIS A 550 9.87 42.41 -14.15
CA HIS A 550 8.89 42.51 -13.09
C HIS A 550 9.36 41.78 -11.82
N PRO A 551 10.33 42.33 -11.05
CA PRO A 551 10.96 41.63 -9.92
C PRO A 551 9.98 41.14 -8.84
N ASN A 552 8.88 41.86 -8.63
CA ASN A 552 7.86 41.52 -7.63
C ASN A 552 7.02 40.28 -8.03
N LEU A 553 7.11 39.81 -9.27
CA LEU A 553 6.42 38.61 -9.78
C LEU A 553 7.36 37.38 -9.87
N ARG A 554 8.62 37.51 -9.44
CA ARG A 554 9.54 36.36 -9.40
C ARG A 554 9.04 35.34 -8.39
N ARG A 555 8.88 34.09 -8.85
CA ARG A 555 8.65 32.94 -7.98
C ARG A 555 10.02 32.36 -7.59
N GLN A 556 10.26 32.32 -6.28
CA GLN A 556 11.45 31.65 -5.70
C GLN A 556 11.42 30.14 -5.93
#